data_970afb8f7be2f209d7684974385b5db0
#
_entry.id   970afb8f7be2f209d7684974385b5db0
#
_cell.length_a   1.000
_cell.length_b   1.000
_cell.length_c   1.000
_cell.angle_alpha   90.00
_cell.angle_beta   90.00
_cell.angle_gamma   90.00
#
_symmetry.space_group_name_H-M   'P 1'
#
loop_
_entity.id
_entity.type
_entity.pdbx_description
1 polymer ?
#
loop_
_entity_poly.entity_id
_entity_poly.type
_entity_poly.pdbx_seq_one_letter_code
_entity_poly.pdbx_strand_id
1 'polypeptide(L)'
;MLQLFGGEAQVNEDGTRNRGDIHILLMGDPGVAKSQLLHYMSTISPRGRFASGQSASAAGLTAAAVQDAAADGRWTLEAGALVLADLGLAAIDEFDKMNTADRSSMHEAMEQQSISISKAGINASLRTRCAVLAAANPTSGRFQPVSDVPFTAQINLAPPLISRFDIIWLLTDTPDGTRDEQIASHIIDNRLKGSSELLVKDGTIPDPSRSTVQRATSKRADGTYEVLPRELLRKYVAYSKRSYHPKLDDEARAMIVDYYVQTRKTGGESDDSVAITARSLEALSRLAEASARIRLSPLATAADAERAIRLTKTWRHELMGEHFDLTTIESGKKGKVRNQEKQLIDIVSVLQNDSGTAANLLDVLTEAERRDIPRSKAEDIIDKLCRDGRMMRPSGYDTLQIV
;
A
#
# COMPACT_ATOMS: atom_id res chain seq x y z
N MET A 1 -0.69 11.88 8.08
CA MET A 1 -0.22 12.11 9.47
C MET A 1 -0.02 10.81 10.23
N LEU A 2 -0.98 9.89 10.35
CA LEU A 2 -0.82 8.62 11.09
C LEU A 2 0.45 7.86 10.71
N GLN A 3 0.83 7.85 9.43
CA GLN A 3 2.04 7.19 8.93
C GLN A 3 3.34 7.73 9.57
N LEU A 4 3.43 9.04 9.84
CA LEU A 4 4.62 9.64 10.46
C LEU A 4 4.85 9.13 11.89
N PHE A 5 3.76 8.86 12.61
CA PHE A 5 3.81 8.40 13.99
C PHE A 5 3.94 6.89 14.09
N GLY A 6 3.25 6.14 13.23
CA GLY A 6 3.25 4.67 13.23
C GLY A 6 2.65 4.05 14.50
N GLY A 7 2.37 2.76 14.46
CA GLY A 7 2.04 1.93 15.61
C GLY A 7 3.30 1.43 16.32
N GLU A 8 3.13 0.56 17.31
CA GLU A 8 4.22 -0.03 18.07
C GLU A 8 4.74 -1.31 17.40
N ALA A 9 6.05 -1.42 17.29
CA ALA A 9 6.66 -2.65 16.83
C ALA A 9 6.71 -3.67 17.98
N GLN A 10 6.17 -4.85 17.74
CA GLN A 10 6.13 -5.92 18.74
C GLN A 10 7.18 -6.99 18.40
N VAL A 11 7.83 -7.50 19.42
CA VAL A 11 8.70 -8.66 19.32
C VAL A 11 8.05 -9.77 20.14
N ASN A 12 7.68 -10.84 19.49
CA ASN A 12 7.08 -11.99 20.13
C ASN A 12 8.13 -12.84 20.86
N GLU A 13 7.70 -13.74 21.75
CA GLU A 13 8.59 -14.62 22.51
C GLU A 13 9.42 -15.56 21.62
N ASP A 14 8.90 -15.91 20.44
CA ASP A 14 9.60 -16.72 19.42
C ASP A 14 10.63 -15.93 18.61
N GLY A 15 10.82 -14.63 18.91
CA GLY A 15 11.72 -13.73 18.20
C GLY A 15 11.13 -13.15 16.90
N THR A 16 9.92 -13.53 16.52
CA THR A 16 9.24 -12.90 15.37
C THR A 16 8.89 -11.46 15.68
N ARG A 17 9.00 -10.61 14.67
CA ARG A 17 8.74 -9.17 14.82
C ARG A 17 7.55 -8.74 13.97
N ASN A 18 6.57 -8.15 14.63
CA ASN A 18 5.48 -7.45 13.97
C ASN A 18 5.85 -5.97 13.82
N ARG A 19 5.77 -5.46 12.58
CA ARG A 19 6.08 -4.06 12.29
C ARG A 19 5.06 -3.10 12.90
N GLY A 20 5.54 -1.94 13.36
CA GLY A 20 4.69 -0.79 13.70
C GLY A 20 4.54 0.23 12.56
N ASP A 21 5.38 0.14 11.53
CA ASP A 21 5.39 1.08 10.41
C ASP A 21 4.15 0.91 9.53
N ILE A 22 3.53 2.04 9.14
CA ILE A 22 2.35 2.10 8.27
C ILE A 22 2.81 2.37 6.85
N HIS A 23 2.45 1.50 5.91
CA HIS A 23 2.72 1.68 4.49
C HIS A 23 1.51 2.22 3.76
N ILE A 24 1.70 3.27 2.97
CA ILE A 24 0.62 3.93 2.21
C ILE A 24 1.00 4.00 0.74
N LEU A 25 0.06 3.63 -0.12
CA LEU A 25 0.17 3.77 -1.56
C LEU A 25 -0.80 4.85 -2.05
N LEU A 26 -0.28 5.84 -2.76
CA LEU A 26 -1.05 6.86 -3.46
C LEU A 26 -1.11 6.48 -4.94
N MET A 27 -2.29 6.16 -5.40
CA MET A 27 -2.53 5.86 -6.80
C MET A 27 -3.36 6.97 -7.41
N GLY A 28 -3.03 7.39 -8.61
CA GLY A 28 -3.81 8.50 -9.14
C GLY A 28 -3.35 8.97 -10.50
N ASP A 29 -4.18 9.81 -11.09
CA ASP A 29 -3.92 10.42 -12.38
C ASP A 29 -2.66 11.30 -12.35
N PRO A 30 -1.97 11.49 -13.48
CA PRO A 30 -0.88 12.46 -13.59
C PRO A 30 -1.37 13.86 -13.22
N GLY A 31 -0.54 14.65 -12.55
CA GLY A 31 -0.87 16.05 -12.23
C GLY A 31 -1.57 16.28 -10.89
N VAL A 32 -2.09 15.26 -10.20
CA VAL A 32 -2.79 15.40 -8.89
C VAL A 32 -1.85 15.61 -7.69
N ALA A 33 -0.67 16.18 -7.90
CA ALA A 33 0.29 16.58 -6.88
C ALA A 33 0.85 15.46 -5.97
N LYS A 34 0.81 14.16 -6.39
CA LYS A 34 1.35 13.05 -5.61
C LYS A 34 2.81 13.25 -5.21
N SER A 35 3.68 13.58 -6.18
CA SER A 35 5.12 13.79 -5.96
C SER A 35 5.40 14.93 -4.98
N GLN A 36 4.60 16.01 -5.02
CA GLN A 36 4.70 17.13 -4.07
C GLN A 36 4.37 16.67 -2.65
N LEU A 37 3.32 15.86 -2.50
CA LEU A 37 2.94 15.30 -1.21
C LEU A 37 4.03 14.39 -0.65
N LEU A 38 4.61 13.51 -1.49
CA LEU A 38 5.72 12.64 -1.12
C LEU A 38 6.94 13.46 -0.65
N HIS A 39 7.29 14.48 -1.41
CA HIS A 39 8.42 15.34 -1.09
C HIS A 39 8.21 16.09 0.24
N TYR A 40 7.00 16.62 0.44
CA TYR A 40 6.65 17.27 1.71
C TYR A 40 6.74 16.31 2.89
N MET A 41 6.20 15.11 2.77
CA MET A 41 6.21 14.09 3.81
C MET A 41 7.65 13.63 4.13
N SER A 42 8.51 13.47 3.14
CA SER A 42 9.93 13.13 3.36
C SER A 42 10.67 14.23 4.13
N THR A 43 10.31 15.50 3.92
CA THR A 43 10.91 16.65 4.61
C THR A 43 10.49 16.74 6.08
N ILE A 44 9.23 16.39 6.40
CA ILE A 44 8.71 16.43 7.77
C ILE A 44 9.21 15.23 8.59
N SER A 45 9.38 14.07 7.98
CA SER A 45 9.87 12.89 8.70
C SER A 45 11.28 13.13 9.25
N PRO A 46 11.58 12.77 10.52
CA PRO A 46 12.92 12.94 11.10
C PRO A 46 14.04 12.27 10.29
N ARG A 47 13.77 11.12 9.67
CA ARG A 47 14.67 10.38 8.79
C ARG A 47 14.00 10.12 7.44
N GLY A 48 13.34 11.14 6.88
CA GLY A 48 12.68 11.05 5.60
C GLY A 48 13.70 10.97 4.45
N ARG A 49 13.46 10.07 3.50
CA ARG A 49 14.20 9.96 2.25
C ARG A 49 13.23 9.93 1.09
N PHE A 50 13.57 10.65 0.04
CA PHE A 50 12.84 10.64 -1.22
C PHE A 50 13.65 9.90 -2.28
N ALA A 51 13.00 9.03 -3.04
CA ALA A 51 13.59 8.30 -4.15
C ALA A 51 12.57 8.16 -5.29
N SER A 52 13.06 7.97 -6.51
CA SER A 52 12.22 7.59 -7.66
C SER A 52 12.44 6.13 -8.00
N GLY A 53 11.35 5.41 -8.29
CA GLY A 53 11.43 4.01 -8.74
C GLY A 53 12.10 3.84 -10.10
N GLN A 54 12.09 4.87 -10.95
CA GLN A 54 12.67 4.80 -12.29
C GLN A 54 14.18 5.09 -12.33
N SER A 55 14.68 5.98 -11.48
CA SER A 55 16.05 6.50 -11.52
C SER A 55 16.95 5.95 -10.43
N ALA A 56 16.63 4.79 -9.88
CA ALA A 56 17.45 4.18 -8.86
C ALA A 56 18.85 3.87 -9.42
N SER A 57 19.86 4.60 -8.94
CA SER A 57 21.27 4.27 -9.15
C SER A 57 21.56 2.85 -8.63
N ALA A 58 22.74 2.30 -8.88
CA ALA A 58 23.11 0.97 -8.40
C ALA A 58 22.89 0.77 -6.89
N ALA A 59 23.02 1.82 -6.07
CA ALA A 59 22.64 1.84 -4.66
C ALA A 59 21.13 2.08 -4.45
N GLY A 60 20.50 2.77 -5.36
CA GLY A 60 19.06 3.05 -5.52
C GLY A 60 18.22 2.98 -4.26
N LEU A 61 17.33 2.03 -4.24
CA LEU A 61 16.44 1.79 -3.12
C LEU A 61 17.10 0.98 -2.00
N THR A 62 18.04 0.08 -2.32
CA THR A 62 18.55 -0.93 -1.38
C THR A 62 19.97 -0.66 -0.91
N ALA A 63 20.97 -1.19 -1.59
CA ALA A 63 22.37 -0.87 -1.44
C ALA A 63 23.19 -1.41 -2.64
N ALA A 64 24.29 -0.75 -2.93
CA ALA A 64 25.25 -1.18 -3.93
C ALA A 64 26.60 -1.55 -3.31
N ALA A 65 27.26 -2.52 -3.94
CA ALA A 65 28.69 -2.70 -3.74
C ALA A 65 29.43 -1.75 -4.69
N VAL A 66 30.22 -0.86 -4.13
CA VAL A 66 31.01 0.15 -4.86
C VAL A 66 32.48 -0.04 -4.52
N GLN A 67 33.36 0.09 -5.50
CA GLN A 67 34.80 0.12 -5.23
C GLN A 67 35.20 1.48 -4.67
N ASP A 68 35.77 1.48 -3.49
CA ASP A 68 36.27 2.68 -2.86
C ASP A 68 37.68 2.97 -3.36
N ALA A 69 37.80 4.02 -4.19
CA ALA A 69 39.07 4.45 -4.72
C ALA A 69 40.05 4.97 -3.64
N ALA A 70 39.53 5.41 -2.48
CA ALA A 70 40.33 5.86 -1.34
C ALA A 70 40.81 4.72 -0.44
N ALA A 71 40.21 3.52 -0.55
CA ALA A 71 40.54 2.33 0.23
C ALA A 71 41.16 1.22 -0.59
N ASP A 72 42.15 1.53 -1.43
CA ASP A 72 42.89 0.57 -2.27
C ASP A 72 42.01 -0.33 -3.16
N GLY A 73 40.87 0.19 -3.63
CA GLY A 73 39.97 -0.53 -4.51
C GLY A 73 39.13 -1.61 -3.80
N ARG A 74 39.05 -1.59 -2.49
CA ARG A 74 38.18 -2.51 -1.72
C ARG A 74 36.72 -2.26 -1.99
N TRP A 75 35.95 -3.33 -2.03
CA TRP A 75 34.51 -3.24 -2.13
C TRP A 75 33.88 -2.77 -0.81
N THR A 76 33.07 -1.74 -0.90
CA THR A 76 32.27 -1.17 0.21
C THR A 76 30.80 -1.20 -0.15
N LEU A 77 29.91 -1.19 0.88
CA LEU A 77 28.46 -1.09 0.67
C LEU A 77 28.03 0.37 0.81
N GLU A 78 27.45 0.91 -0.26
CA GLU A 78 26.75 2.18 -0.24
C GLU A 78 25.27 1.94 0.07
N ALA A 79 24.75 2.60 1.13
CA ALA A 79 23.38 2.43 1.58
C ALA A 79 22.40 3.20 0.68
N GLY A 80 21.34 2.52 0.23
CA GLY A 80 20.25 3.12 -0.54
C GLY A 80 19.17 3.78 0.33
N ALA A 81 18.13 4.30 -0.33
CA ALA A 81 17.10 5.11 0.30
C ALA A 81 16.37 4.40 1.45
N LEU A 82 16.06 3.11 1.34
CA LEU A 82 15.37 2.34 2.39
C LEU A 82 16.24 2.17 3.63
N VAL A 83 17.52 1.89 3.46
CA VAL A 83 18.47 1.74 4.58
C VAL A 83 18.70 3.08 5.27
N LEU A 84 18.87 4.15 4.50
CA LEU A 84 19.03 5.51 5.04
C LEU A 84 17.76 6.03 5.74
N ALA A 85 16.59 5.50 5.38
CA ALA A 85 15.30 5.82 5.99
C ALA A 85 14.99 4.98 7.24
N ASP A 86 15.91 4.12 7.72
CA ASP A 86 15.66 3.27 8.89
C ASP A 86 15.12 4.07 10.08
N LEU A 87 14.01 3.63 10.69
CA LEU A 87 13.21 4.30 11.72
C LEU A 87 12.53 5.61 11.26
N GLY A 88 12.46 5.85 9.97
CA GLY A 88 11.87 7.04 9.36
C GLY A 88 10.82 6.74 8.30
N LEU A 89 10.89 7.46 7.18
CA LEU A 89 9.97 7.37 6.05
C LEU A 89 10.75 7.29 4.73
N ALA A 90 10.48 6.28 3.93
CA ALA A 90 10.88 6.20 2.55
C ALA A 90 9.72 6.65 1.65
N ALA A 91 9.86 7.79 0.99
CA ALA A 91 8.93 8.31 0.01
C ALA A 91 9.42 7.91 -1.39
N ILE A 92 8.65 7.07 -2.09
CA ILE A 92 9.06 6.49 -3.37
C ILE A 92 8.06 6.91 -4.43
N ASP A 93 8.51 7.74 -5.36
CA ASP A 93 7.72 8.14 -6.51
C ASP A 93 7.88 7.16 -7.67
N GLU A 94 6.94 7.14 -8.61
CA GLU A 94 6.96 6.25 -9.77
C GLU A 94 7.16 4.76 -9.40
N PHE A 95 6.48 4.32 -8.35
CA PHE A 95 6.61 2.98 -7.78
C PHE A 95 6.24 1.87 -8.79
N ASP A 96 5.36 2.16 -9.73
CA ASP A 96 4.94 1.30 -10.84
C ASP A 96 6.07 1.04 -11.85
N LYS A 97 7.08 1.91 -11.92
CA LYS A 97 8.18 1.85 -12.88
C LYS A 97 9.45 1.15 -12.37
N MET A 98 9.41 0.64 -11.13
CA MET A 98 10.54 -0.11 -10.57
C MET A 98 10.87 -1.34 -11.41
N ASN A 99 12.17 -1.65 -11.49
CA ASN A 99 12.64 -2.89 -12.09
C ASN A 99 12.33 -4.13 -11.20
N THR A 100 12.48 -5.32 -11.75
CA THR A 100 12.14 -6.58 -11.05
C THR A 100 12.99 -6.82 -9.79
N ALA A 101 14.27 -6.44 -9.82
CA ALA A 101 15.18 -6.62 -8.68
C ALA A 101 14.79 -5.72 -7.51
N ASP A 102 14.47 -4.44 -7.79
CA ASP A 102 14.01 -3.50 -6.78
C ASP A 102 12.65 -3.92 -6.20
N ARG A 103 11.73 -4.42 -7.04
CA ARG A 103 10.45 -4.98 -6.55
C ARG A 103 10.65 -6.14 -5.58
N SER A 104 11.57 -7.07 -5.87
CA SER A 104 11.90 -8.18 -4.97
C SER A 104 12.44 -7.69 -3.64
N SER A 105 13.38 -6.74 -3.67
CA SER A 105 13.95 -6.14 -2.47
C SER A 105 12.91 -5.35 -1.65
N MET A 106 11.96 -4.69 -2.32
CA MET A 106 10.82 -4.04 -1.64
C MET A 106 9.94 -5.04 -0.90
N HIS A 107 9.71 -6.23 -1.47
CA HIS A 107 8.97 -7.29 -0.78
C HIS A 107 9.64 -7.68 0.54
N GLU A 108 10.97 -7.87 0.53
CA GLU A 108 11.75 -8.21 1.72
C GLU A 108 11.75 -7.05 2.73
N ALA A 109 12.04 -5.83 2.28
CA ALA A 109 12.08 -4.64 3.12
C ALA A 109 10.75 -4.36 3.85
N MET A 110 9.63 -4.46 3.14
CA MET A 110 8.30 -4.17 3.72
C MET A 110 7.81 -5.25 4.69
N GLU A 111 8.21 -6.50 4.51
CA GLU A 111 7.77 -7.63 5.33
C GLU A 111 8.74 -7.91 6.47
N GLN A 112 10.03 -8.08 6.16
CA GLN A 112 11.06 -8.47 7.13
C GLN A 112 11.75 -7.27 7.80
N GLN A 113 11.51 -6.07 7.31
CA GLN A 113 12.18 -4.84 7.76
C GLN A 113 13.72 -4.93 7.69
N SER A 114 14.22 -5.74 6.77
CA SER A 114 15.64 -5.94 6.45
C SER A 114 15.80 -6.26 4.97
N ILE A 115 17.00 -6.06 4.46
CA ILE A 115 17.38 -6.42 3.11
C ILE A 115 18.68 -7.21 3.18
N SER A 116 18.67 -8.39 2.56
CA SER A 116 19.85 -9.24 2.44
C SER A 116 20.60 -8.93 1.15
N ILE A 117 21.89 -8.68 1.27
CA ILE A 117 22.77 -8.35 0.14
C ILE A 117 23.90 -9.35 0.09
N SER A 118 24.07 -9.96 -1.09
CA SER A 118 25.20 -10.80 -1.43
C SER A 118 25.80 -10.29 -2.75
N LYS A 119 26.76 -9.38 -2.66
CA LYS A 119 27.39 -8.76 -3.84
C LYS A 119 28.90 -8.60 -3.61
N ALA A 120 29.71 -8.87 -4.64
CA ALA A 120 31.17 -8.68 -4.63
C ALA A 120 31.88 -9.33 -3.42
N GLY A 121 31.40 -10.51 -2.97
CA GLY A 121 31.95 -11.22 -1.80
C GLY A 121 31.51 -10.66 -0.46
N ILE A 122 30.67 -9.62 -0.40
CA ILE A 122 30.12 -9.06 0.83
C ILE A 122 28.74 -9.65 1.05
N ASN A 123 28.53 -10.31 2.18
CA ASN A 123 27.24 -10.78 2.66
C ASN A 123 26.83 -9.94 3.86
N ALA A 124 25.73 -9.19 3.74
CA ALA A 124 25.25 -8.33 4.82
C ALA A 124 23.72 -8.31 4.85
N SER A 125 23.15 -8.21 6.05
CA SER A 125 21.75 -7.90 6.26
C SER A 125 21.64 -6.48 6.79
N LEU A 126 20.95 -5.60 6.05
CA LEU A 126 20.77 -4.19 6.37
C LEU A 126 19.35 -3.96 6.87
N ARG A 127 19.21 -3.20 7.96
CA ARG A 127 17.90 -2.89 8.53
C ARG A 127 17.19 -1.80 7.71
N THR A 128 15.87 -2.03 7.48
CA THR A 128 14.99 -1.13 6.71
C THR A 128 13.64 -0.96 7.42
N ARG A 129 13.69 -0.66 8.72
CA ARG A 129 12.51 -0.41 9.55
C ARG A 129 11.97 0.99 9.27
N CYS A 130 11.32 1.16 8.14
CA CYS A 130 10.80 2.45 7.72
C CYS A 130 9.35 2.33 7.22
N ALA A 131 8.59 3.41 7.42
CA ALA A 131 7.31 3.55 6.74
C ALA A 131 7.54 3.82 5.25
N VAL A 132 6.79 3.17 4.38
CA VAL A 132 6.85 3.38 2.93
C VAL A 132 5.64 4.20 2.50
N LEU A 133 5.90 5.37 1.89
CA LEU A 133 4.90 6.17 1.19
C LEU A 133 5.23 6.12 -0.30
N ALA A 134 4.42 5.39 -1.06
CA ALA A 134 4.65 5.19 -2.48
C ALA A 134 3.62 5.93 -3.32
N ALA A 135 4.01 6.41 -4.51
CA ALA A 135 3.11 6.92 -5.53
C ALA A 135 3.25 6.12 -6.82
N ALA A 136 2.11 5.80 -7.42
CA ALA A 136 2.01 5.07 -8.68
C ALA A 136 0.98 5.70 -9.61
N ASN A 137 1.20 5.53 -10.91
CA ASN A 137 0.28 5.97 -11.96
C ASN A 137 -0.44 4.76 -12.58
N PRO A 138 -1.65 4.94 -13.14
CA PRO A 138 -2.32 3.90 -13.89
C PRO A 138 -1.60 3.61 -15.22
N THR A 139 -1.66 2.36 -15.68
CA THR A 139 -1.04 1.91 -16.93
C THR A 139 -1.59 2.62 -18.17
N SER A 140 -2.88 2.99 -18.14
CA SER A 140 -3.57 3.70 -19.23
C SER A 140 -3.43 5.21 -19.19
N GLY A 141 -2.65 5.75 -18.24
CA GLY A 141 -2.49 7.21 -18.05
C GLY A 141 -3.59 7.88 -17.24
N ARG A 142 -4.81 7.32 -17.19
CA ARG A 142 -5.94 7.77 -16.34
C ARG A 142 -6.66 6.56 -15.75
N PHE A 143 -7.17 6.72 -14.53
CA PHE A 143 -8.05 5.72 -13.94
C PHE A 143 -9.40 5.70 -14.63
N GLN A 144 -9.83 4.48 -15.00
CA GLN A 144 -11.18 4.21 -15.49
C GLN A 144 -12.07 3.80 -14.30
N PRO A 145 -13.39 4.03 -14.38
CA PRO A 145 -14.31 3.57 -13.36
C PRO A 145 -14.10 2.08 -13.04
N VAL A 146 -14.12 1.71 -11.77
CA VAL A 146 -13.90 0.31 -11.34
C VAL A 146 -15.01 -0.63 -11.86
N SER A 147 -16.18 -0.07 -12.19
CA SER A 147 -17.26 -0.78 -12.89
C SER A 147 -16.82 -1.35 -14.23
N ASP A 148 -15.97 -0.61 -14.96
CA ASP A 148 -15.61 -0.93 -16.34
C ASP A 148 -14.34 -1.78 -16.40
N VAL A 149 -13.32 -1.39 -15.62
CA VAL A 149 -12.03 -2.08 -15.56
C VAL A 149 -11.63 -2.31 -14.11
N PRO A 150 -11.35 -3.57 -13.72
CA PRO A 150 -10.91 -3.85 -12.34
C PRO A 150 -9.66 -3.08 -11.96
N PHE A 151 -9.60 -2.59 -10.73
CA PHE A 151 -8.49 -1.87 -10.17
C PHE A 151 -7.13 -2.54 -10.43
N THR A 152 -7.02 -3.85 -10.16
CA THR A 152 -5.78 -4.61 -10.35
C THR A 152 -5.27 -4.67 -11.79
N ALA A 153 -6.16 -4.54 -12.77
CA ALA A 153 -5.80 -4.52 -14.20
C ALA A 153 -5.27 -3.14 -14.65
N GLN A 154 -5.58 -2.09 -13.89
CA GLN A 154 -5.17 -0.73 -14.21
C GLN A 154 -3.76 -0.38 -13.70
N ILE A 155 -3.10 -1.30 -13.01
CA ILE A 155 -1.86 -1.03 -12.29
C ILE A 155 -0.80 -2.06 -12.65
N ASN A 156 0.43 -1.57 -12.87
CA ASN A 156 1.59 -2.42 -13.09
C ASN A 156 2.30 -2.77 -11.76
N LEU A 157 1.55 -3.33 -10.80
CA LEU A 157 2.09 -3.81 -9.53
C LEU A 157 1.61 -5.22 -9.25
N ALA A 158 2.51 -6.07 -8.79
CA ALA A 158 2.16 -7.44 -8.42
C ALA A 158 1.22 -7.44 -7.19
N PRO A 159 0.15 -8.26 -7.18
CA PRO A 159 -0.78 -8.35 -6.07
C PRO A 159 -0.14 -8.55 -4.70
N PRO A 160 0.90 -9.40 -4.52
CA PRO A 160 1.58 -9.55 -3.24
C PRO A 160 2.25 -8.27 -2.72
N LEU A 161 2.62 -7.34 -3.61
CA LEU A 161 3.20 -6.05 -3.22
C LEU A 161 2.11 -5.08 -2.77
N ILE A 162 0.98 -5.06 -3.48
CA ILE A 162 -0.19 -4.24 -3.14
C ILE A 162 -0.73 -4.63 -1.76
N SER A 163 -0.81 -5.93 -1.45
CA SER A 163 -1.33 -6.45 -0.17
C SER A 163 -0.48 -6.06 1.05
N ARG A 164 0.74 -5.55 0.86
CA ARG A 164 1.61 -5.07 1.94
C ARG A 164 1.34 -3.64 2.37
N PHE A 165 0.58 -2.89 1.58
CA PHE A 165 0.15 -1.56 1.97
C PHE A 165 -1.04 -1.63 2.92
N ASP A 166 -0.98 -0.82 3.98
CA ASP A 166 -2.04 -0.74 5.00
C ASP A 166 -3.20 0.14 4.51
N ILE A 167 -2.89 1.14 3.71
CA ILE A 167 -3.86 2.07 3.11
C ILE A 167 -3.47 2.32 1.65
N ILE A 168 -4.47 2.33 0.78
CA ILE A 168 -4.33 2.68 -0.62
C ILE A 168 -5.32 3.80 -0.93
N TRP A 169 -4.83 4.95 -1.36
CA TRP A 169 -5.66 6.08 -1.77
C TRP A 169 -5.71 6.21 -3.28
N LEU A 170 -6.91 6.38 -3.81
CA LEU A 170 -7.13 6.68 -5.21
C LEU A 170 -7.35 8.20 -5.37
N LEU A 171 -6.48 8.85 -6.12
CA LEU A 171 -6.51 10.26 -6.40
C LEU A 171 -6.88 10.48 -7.87
N THR A 172 -8.16 10.63 -8.15
CA THR A 172 -8.69 10.87 -9.50
C THR A 172 -8.85 12.36 -9.74
N ASP A 173 -8.55 12.77 -10.97
CA ASP A 173 -8.77 14.14 -11.45
C ASP A 173 -10.20 14.26 -12.00
N THR A 174 -11.14 14.60 -11.10
CA THR A 174 -12.54 14.82 -11.46
C THR A 174 -12.81 16.31 -11.51
N PRO A 175 -13.25 16.87 -12.66
CA PRO A 175 -13.57 18.30 -12.78
C PRO A 175 -14.68 18.72 -11.81
N ASP A 176 -14.40 19.74 -11.00
CA ASP A 176 -15.34 20.36 -10.06
C ASP A 176 -15.09 21.88 -10.07
N GLY A 177 -16.02 22.65 -10.63
CA GLY A 177 -15.83 24.07 -10.86
C GLY A 177 -15.46 24.89 -9.60
N THR A 178 -16.05 24.57 -8.43
CA THR A 178 -15.76 25.28 -7.17
C THR A 178 -14.40 24.88 -6.60
N ARG A 179 -14.06 23.62 -6.66
CA ARG A 179 -12.78 23.08 -6.19
C ARG A 179 -11.63 23.51 -7.09
N ASP A 180 -11.84 23.48 -8.40
CA ASP A 180 -10.85 23.88 -9.40
C ASP A 180 -10.50 25.37 -9.30
N GLU A 181 -11.48 26.23 -9.05
CA GLU A 181 -11.27 27.66 -8.79
C GLU A 181 -10.42 27.90 -7.53
N GLN A 182 -10.72 27.17 -6.45
CA GLN A 182 -9.93 27.25 -5.20
C GLN A 182 -8.49 26.79 -5.41
N ILE A 183 -8.28 25.68 -6.13
CA ILE A 183 -6.96 25.15 -6.44
C ILE A 183 -6.19 26.13 -7.31
N ALA A 184 -6.80 26.66 -8.38
CA ALA A 184 -6.17 27.61 -9.29
C ALA A 184 -5.76 28.89 -8.55
N SER A 185 -6.64 29.46 -7.75
CA SER A 185 -6.37 30.65 -6.92
C SER A 185 -5.21 30.39 -5.97
N HIS A 186 -5.22 29.24 -5.27
CA HIS A 186 -4.15 28.87 -4.34
C HIS A 186 -2.78 28.71 -5.02
N ILE A 187 -2.73 28.11 -6.21
CA ILE A 187 -1.50 27.95 -6.98
C ILE A 187 -0.94 29.31 -7.40
N ILE A 188 -1.80 30.21 -7.91
CA ILE A 188 -1.41 31.56 -8.35
C ILE A 188 -0.92 32.38 -7.14
N ASP A 189 -1.65 32.35 -6.03
CA ASP A 189 -1.28 33.08 -4.81
C ASP A 189 0.06 32.62 -4.25
N ASN A 190 0.32 31.30 -4.24
CA ASN A 190 1.60 30.76 -3.79
C ASN A 190 2.75 31.19 -4.72
N ARG A 191 2.52 31.26 -6.03
CA ARG A 191 3.51 31.73 -7.00
C ARG A 191 3.84 33.21 -6.78
N LEU A 192 2.84 34.05 -6.54
CA LEU A 192 3.01 35.47 -6.26
C LEU A 192 3.78 35.67 -4.93
N LYS A 193 3.46 34.93 -3.87
CA LYS A 193 4.19 34.96 -2.61
C LYS A 193 5.64 34.54 -2.77
N GLY A 194 5.92 33.45 -3.48
CA GLY A 194 7.27 32.97 -3.73
C GLY A 194 8.11 33.99 -4.53
N SER A 195 7.51 34.67 -5.50
CA SER A 195 8.20 35.73 -6.25
C SER A 195 8.52 36.95 -5.38
N SER A 196 7.61 37.32 -4.47
CA SER A 196 7.81 38.41 -3.51
C SER A 196 8.91 38.09 -2.51
N GLU A 197 8.99 36.84 -2.01
CA GLU A 197 10.06 36.40 -1.11
C GLU A 197 11.45 36.41 -1.76
N LEU A 198 11.53 36.08 -3.04
CA LEU A 198 12.79 36.17 -3.80
C LEU A 198 13.26 37.62 -3.92
N LEU A 199 12.34 38.53 -4.28
CA LEU A 199 12.64 39.97 -4.42
C LEU A 199 13.07 40.59 -3.07
N VAL A 200 12.51 40.13 -1.96
CA VAL A 200 12.93 40.52 -0.61
C VAL A 200 14.35 40.02 -0.30
N LYS A 201 14.67 38.77 -0.62
CA LYS A 201 16.01 38.19 -0.43
C LYS A 201 17.10 38.88 -1.24
N ASP A 202 16.76 39.29 -2.45
CA ASP A 202 17.67 40.06 -3.34
C ASP A 202 17.76 41.54 -2.96
N GLY A 203 17.07 41.98 -1.90
CA GLY A 203 17.11 43.36 -1.41
C GLY A 203 16.33 44.36 -2.29
N THR A 204 15.57 43.89 -3.26
CA THR A 204 14.81 44.74 -4.19
C THR A 204 13.58 45.33 -3.52
N ILE A 205 13.01 44.65 -2.51
CA ILE A 205 11.87 45.12 -1.72
C ILE A 205 12.18 44.96 -0.22
N PRO A 206 11.85 45.94 0.64
CA PRO A 206 12.00 45.79 2.10
C PRO A 206 11.22 44.58 2.65
N ASP A 207 11.82 43.79 3.50
CA ASP A 207 11.18 42.64 4.12
C ASP A 207 10.11 43.12 5.14
N PRO A 208 8.82 42.94 4.84
CA PRO A 208 7.75 43.38 5.76
C PRO A 208 7.64 42.44 7.00
N SER A 209 8.31 41.29 7.00
CA SER A 209 8.18 40.29 8.06
C SER A 209 9.27 40.37 9.15
N ARG A 210 10.22 41.29 9.05
CA ARG A 210 11.28 41.48 10.05
C ARG A 210 10.78 41.85 11.46
N SER A 211 9.50 42.17 11.60
CA SER A 211 8.88 42.53 12.89
C SER A 211 8.02 41.45 13.54
N THR A 212 7.82 40.31 12.91
CA THR A 212 6.97 39.24 13.46
C THR A 212 7.75 37.97 13.67
N VAL A 213 8.17 37.73 14.91
CA VAL A 213 8.44 36.37 15.42
C VAL A 213 7.17 35.56 15.12
N GLN A 214 7.25 34.62 14.18
CA GLN A 214 6.13 33.73 13.85
C GLN A 214 5.75 32.97 15.13
N ARG A 215 4.71 33.45 15.80
CA ARG A 215 4.08 32.71 16.89
C ARG A 215 3.39 31.49 16.28
N ALA A 216 3.91 30.32 16.61
CA ALA A 216 3.22 29.06 16.35
C ALA A 216 1.86 29.10 17.08
N THR A 217 0.81 28.79 16.33
CA THR A 217 -0.52 28.41 16.81
C THR A 217 -1.38 29.50 17.42
N SER A 218 -2.16 30.15 16.62
CA SER A 218 -3.45 30.66 17.02
C SER A 218 -4.47 30.42 15.93
N LYS A 219 -5.69 30.10 16.32
CA LYS A 219 -6.85 30.13 15.44
C LYS A 219 -7.03 31.58 15.03
N ARG A 220 -6.96 31.89 13.74
CA ARG A 220 -7.23 33.24 13.25
C ARG A 220 -8.66 33.63 13.58
N ALA A 221 -8.94 34.93 13.62
CA ALA A 221 -10.29 35.46 13.87
C ALA A 221 -11.35 34.92 12.88
N ASP A 222 -10.91 34.51 11.69
CA ASP A 222 -11.75 33.88 10.65
C ASP A 222 -12.00 32.37 10.87
N GLY A 223 -11.49 31.81 11.95
CA GLY A 223 -11.65 30.39 12.28
C GLY A 223 -10.61 29.46 11.63
N THR A 224 -9.72 29.96 10.78
CA THR A 224 -8.65 29.17 10.16
C THR A 224 -7.48 28.95 11.13
N TYR A 225 -6.77 27.83 10.96
CA TYR A 225 -5.58 27.53 11.77
C TYR A 225 -4.31 28.04 11.08
N GLU A 226 -3.40 28.61 11.87
CA GLU A 226 -2.05 28.89 11.38
C GLU A 226 -1.34 27.58 10.97
N VAL A 227 -0.54 27.67 9.92
CA VAL A 227 0.26 26.53 9.45
C VAL A 227 1.37 26.25 10.48
N LEU A 228 1.43 25.03 11.00
CA LEU A 228 2.49 24.61 11.92
C LEU A 228 3.86 24.68 11.23
N PRO A 229 4.91 25.26 11.87
CA PRO A 229 6.26 25.23 11.36
C PRO A 229 6.74 23.79 11.16
N ARG A 230 7.38 23.50 10.04
CA ARG A 230 7.87 22.15 9.70
C ARG A 230 8.79 21.57 10.75
N GLU A 231 9.68 22.39 11.31
CA GLU A 231 10.62 21.97 12.34
C GLU A 231 9.92 21.58 13.64
N LEU A 232 8.87 22.30 14.02
CA LEU A 232 8.09 21.97 15.21
C LEU A 232 7.38 20.63 15.02
N LEU A 233 6.76 20.43 13.87
CA LEU A 233 6.09 19.16 13.55
C LEU A 233 7.10 17.99 13.52
N ARG A 234 8.27 18.19 12.94
CA ARG A 234 9.35 17.19 12.93
C ARG A 234 9.83 16.82 14.34
N LYS A 235 10.01 17.82 15.21
CA LYS A 235 10.38 17.61 16.63
C LYS A 235 9.27 16.88 17.37
N TYR A 236 8.01 17.24 17.13
CA TYR A 236 6.85 16.60 17.74
C TYR A 236 6.76 15.11 17.35
N VAL A 237 6.93 14.77 16.08
CA VAL A 237 6.96 13.38 15.60
C VAL A 237 8.10 12.60 16.27
N ALA A 238 9.31 13.17 16.32
CA ALA A 238 10.45 12.52 16.94
C ALA A 238 10.25 12.30 18.46
N TYR A 239 9.72 13.28 19.15
CA TYR A 239 9.40 13.20 20.59
C TYR A 239 8.34 12.12 20.85
N SER A 240 7.24 12.16 20.11
CA SER A 240 6.13 11.23 20.24
C SER A 240 6.58 9.77 20.01
N LYS A 241 7.32 9.50 18.94
CA LYS A 241 7.84 8.15 18.63
C LYS A 241 8.80 7.61 19.71
N ARG A 242 9.56 8.49 20.36
CA ARG A 242 10.53 8.10 21.40
C ARG A 242 9.89 7.88 22.77
N SER A 243 8.85 8.67 23.09
CA SER A 243 8.35 8.76 24.47
C SER A 243 7.01 8.04 24.68
N TYR A 244 6.26 7.72 23.60
CA TYR A 244 4.94 7.13 23.72
C TYR A 244 4.85 5.82 22.94
N HIS A 245 4.47 4.76 23.67
CA HIS A 245 4.32 3.39 23.19
C HIS A 245 2.89 2.90 23.45
N PRO A 246 1.90 3.36 22.67
CA PRO A 246 0.51 3.08 22.93
C PRO A 246 0.18 1.59 22.81
N LYS A 247 -0.69 1.11 23.70
CA LYS A 247 -1.30 -0.22 23.65
C LYS A 247 -2.80 -0.06 23.48
N LEU A 248 -3.42 -1.00 22.80
CA LEU A 248 -4.88 -1.06 22.69
C LEU A 248 -5.48 -1.32 24.08
N ASP A 249 -6.51 -0.55 24.46
CA ASP A 249 -7.35 -0.89 25.59
C ASP A 249 -8.35 -2.01 25.23
N ASP A 250 -9.08 -2.53 26.21
CA ASP A 250 -9.99 -3.65 26.02
C ASP A 250 -11.18 -3.29 25.10
N GLU A 251 -11.65 -2.04 25.16
CA GLU A 251 -12.75 -1.58 24.29
C GLU A 251 -12.30 -1.44 22.84
N ALA A 252 -11.14 -0.82 22.59
CA ALA A 252 -10.57 -0.71 21.25
C ALA A 252 -10.31 -2.09 20.64
N ARG A 253 -9.76 -3.01 21.46
CA ARG A 253 -9.53 -4.40 21.05
C ARG A 253 -10.82 -5.09 20.66
N ALA A 254 -11.86 -5.01 21.51
CA ALA A 254 -13.15 -5.62 21.22
C ALA A 254 -13.77 -5.07 19.94
N MET A 255 -13.72 -3.75 19.74
CA MET A 255 -14.25 -3.07 18.55
C MET A 255 -13.53 -3.51 17.25
N ILE A 256 -12.20 -3.62 17.28
CA ILE A 256 -11.41 -4.06 16.11
C ILE A 256 -11.72 -5.53 15.78
N VAL A 257 -11.80 -6.40 16.79
CA VAL A 257 -12.13 -7.82 16.62
C VAL A 257 -13.54 -7.99 16.08
N ASP A 258 -14.52 -7.26 16.63
CA ASP A 258 -15.91 -7.31 16.17
C ASP A 258 -16.03 -6.85 14.70
N TYR A 259 -15.41 -5.72 14.35
CA TYR A 259 -15.36 -5.25 12.97
C TYR A 259 -14.74 -6.29 12.02
N TYR A 260 -13.64 -6.93 12.42
CA TYR A 260 -13.00 -7.98 11.63
C TYR A 260 -13.92 -9.17 11.41
N VAL A 261 -14.56 -9.67 12.49
CA VAL A 261 -15.45 -10.83 12.42
C VAL A 261 -16.69 -10.52 11.58
N GLN A 262 -17.31 -9.34 11.79
CA GLN A 262 -18.49 -8.92 11.02
C GLN A 262 -18.18 -8.78 9.53
N THR A 263 -17.06 -8.09 9.19
CA THR A 263 -16.64 -7.92 7.80
C THR A 263 -16.35 -9.26 7.13
N ARG A 264 -15.81 -10.21 7.88
CA ARG A 264 -15.50 -11.55 7.37
C ARG A 264 -16.75 -12.40 7.15
N LYS A 265 -17.75 -12.27 8.02
CA LYS A 265 -19.05 -12.93 7.85
C LYS A 265 -19.79 -12.41 6.61
N THR A 266 -19.87 -11.10 6.45
CA THR A 266 -20.55 -10.46 5.31
C THR A 266 -19.87 -10.83 3.97
N GLY A 267 -18.55 -10.96 3.95
CA GLY A 267 -17.81 -11.42 2.76
C GLY A 267 -17.99 -12.92 2.46
N GLY A 268 -18.32 -13.74 3.45
CA GLY A 268 -18.51 -15.19 3.30
C GLY A 268 -19.88 -15.61 2.78
N GLU A 269 -20.85 -14.71 2.73
CA GLU A 269 -22.18 -14.97 2.14
C GLU A 269 -22.17 -14.96 0.60
N SER A 270 -21.16 -14.36 -0.01
CA SER A 270 -20.87 -14.48 -1.42
C SER A 270 -19.69 -15.44 -1.62
N ASP A 271 -20.00 -16.70 -1.80
CA ASP A 271 -19.15 -17.84 -2.14
C ASP A 271 -17.65 -17.50 -2.41
N ASP A 272 -16.77 -17.87 -1.47
CA ASP A 272 -15.29 -17.85 -1.55
C ASP A 272 -14.53 -16.50 -1.55
N SER A 273 -15.15 -15.36 -1.27
CA SER A 273 -14.42 -14.09 -1.15
C SER A 273 -14.05 -13.75 0.29
N VAL A 274 -12.76 -13.56 0.59
CA VAL A 274 -12.29 -13.12 1.90
C VAL A 274 -12.20 -11.60 1.92
N ALA A 275 -13.22 -10.95 2.46
CA ALA A 275 -13.31 -9.49 2.49
C ALA A 275 -12.20 -8.80 3.34
N ILE A 276 -11.54 -9.53 4.23
CA ILE A 276 -10.51 -9.01 5.14
C ILE A 276 -9.53 -10.10 5.59
N THR A 277 -8.23 -9.81 5.63
CA THR A 277 -7.18 -10.75 6.02
C THR A 277 -6.59 -10.42 7.40
N ALA A 278 -5.77 -11.32 7.96
CA ALA A 278 -5.05 -11.07 9.22
C ALA A 278 -4.15 -9.82 9.15
N ARG A 279 -3.55 -9.54 7.96
CA ARG A 279 -2.77 -8.31 7.74
C ARG A 279 -3.59 -7.04 7.92
N SER A 280 -4.85 -7.07 7.52
CA SER A 280 -5.76 -5.93 7.71
C SER A 280 -6.10 -5.71 9.20
N LEU A 281 -6.18 -6.79 10.00
CA LEU A 281 -6.35 -6.69 11.46
C LEU A 281 -5.15 -6.00 12.11
N GLU A 282 -3.94 -6.40 11.73
CA GLU A 282 -2.71 -5.73 12.19
C GLU A 282 -2.63 -4.28 11.72
N ALA A 283 -3.08 -3.96 10.48
CA ALA A 283 -3.14 -2.59 9.99
C ALA A 283 -4.08 -1.71 10.82
N LEU A 284 -5.25 -2.24 11.20
CA LEU A 284 -6.20 -1.54 12.09
C LEU A 284 -5.57 -1.23 13.46
N SER A 285 -4.87 -2.21 14.05
CA SER A 285 -4.18 -2.02 15.33
C SER A 285 -3.10 -0.94 15.21
N ARG A 286 -2.24 -0.99 14.17
CA ARG A 286 -1.22 0.03 13.91
C ARG A 286 -1.81 1.43 13.72
N LEU A 287 -2.95 1.56 13.02
CA LEU A 287 -3.63 2.83 12.80
C LEU A 287 -4.22 3.40 14.09
N ALA A 288 -4.82 2.56 14.94
CA ALA A 288 -5.35 2.97 16.24
C ALA A 288 -4.22 3.42 17.19
N GLU A 289 -3.13 2.66 17.28
CA GLU A 289 -1.95 3.01 18.06
C GLU A 289 -1.30 4.31 17.54
N ALA A 290 -1.18 4.51 16.22
CA ALA A 290 -0.69 5.75 15.65
C ALA A 290 -1.58 6.95 16.00
N SER A 291 -2.89 6.76 16.06
CA SER A 291 -3.86 7.78 16.47
C SER A 291 -3.67 8.19 17.94
N ALA A 292 -3.45 7.22 18.82
CA ALA A 292 -3.15 7.48 20.22
C ALA A 292 -1.79 8.18 20.40
N ARG A 293 -0.78 7.75 19.62
CA ARG A 293 0.56 8.35 19.66
C ARG A 293 0.55 9.83 19.24
N ILE A 294 -0.28 10.22 18.26
CA ILE A 294 -0.49 11.63 17.90
C ILE A 294 -0.98 12.46 19.09
N ARG A 295 -1.82 11.89 19.94
CA ARG A 295 -2.37 12.54 21.13
C ARG A 295 -1.43 12.46 22.34
N LEU A 296 -0.24 11.86 22.21
CA LEU A 296 0.68 11.58 23.31
C LEU A 296 0.01 10.75 24.41
N SER A 297 -0.83 9.79 24.02
CA SER A 297 -1.53 8.88 24.92
C SER A 297 -0.80 7.53 25.00
N PRO A 298 -0.65 6.92 26.19
CA PRO A 298 -0.11 5.57 26.32
C PRO A 298 -1.12 4.48 25.98
N LEU A 299 -2.41 4.84 25.82
CA LEU A 299 -3.49 3.91 25.49
C LEU A 299 -4.23 4.36 24.24
N ALA A 300 -4.46 3.44 23.32
CA ALA A 300 -5.35 3.60 22.18
C ALA A 300 -6.76 3.17 22.58
N THR A 301 -7.68 4.11 22.57
CA THR A 301 -9.06 3.98 23.04
C THR A 301 -10.02 3.59 21.90
N ALA A 302 -11.27 3.30 22.25
CA ALA A 302 -12.35 3.04 21.30
C ALA A 302 -12.45 4.12 20.20
N ALA A 303 -12.25 5.41 20.52
CA ALA A 303 -12.24 6.49 19.55
C ALA A 303 -11.08 6.40 18.52
N ASP A 304 -9.94 5.84 18.91
CA ASP A 304 -8.82 5.59 18.01
C ASP A 304 -9.11 4.40 17.10
N ALA A 305 -9.72 3.33 17.65
CA ALA A 305 -10.18 2.17 16.89
C ALA A 305 -11.26 2.57 15.87
N GLU A 306 -12.23 3.38 16.26
CA GLU A 306 -13.27 3.89 15.35
C GLU A 306 -12.68 4.70 14.20
N ARG A 307 -11.68 5.57 14.48
CA ARG A 307 -10.97 6.32 13.46
C ARG A 307 -10.23 5.40 12.48
N ALA A 308 -9.55 4.36 12.98
CA ALA A 308 -8.87 3.37 12.15
C ALA A 308 -9.85 2.61 11.25
N ILE A 309 -10.97 2.15 11.81
CA ILE A 309 -12.04 1.46 11.08
C ILE A 309 -12.65 2.37 10.02
N ARG A 310 -12.96 3.62 10.35
CA ARG A 310 -13.51 4.59 9.40
C ARG A 310 -12.57 4.83 8.22
N LEU A 311 -11.27 5.05 8.48
CA LEU A 311 -10.27 5.20 7.42
C LEU A 311 -10.20 3.95 6.53
N THR A 312 -10.23 2.77 7.14
CA THR A 312 -10.20 1.51 6.40
C THR A 312 -11.45 1.32 5.54
N LYS A 313 -12.63 1.66 6.05
CA LYS A 313 -13.88 1.63 5.27
C LYS A 313 -13.83 2.61 4.09
N THR A 314 -13.35 3.85 4.32
CA THR A 314 -13.31 4.89 3.28
C THR A 314 -12.42 4.46 2.11
N TRP A 315 -11.14 4.11 2.33
CA TRP A 315 -10.28 3.76 1.22
C TRP A 315 -10.72 2.49 0.49
N ARG A 316 -11.29 1.53 1.22
CA ARG A 316 -11.83 0.31 0.60
C ARG A 316 -13.04 0.61 -0.30
N HIS A 317 -13.96 1.45 0.17
CA HIS A 317 -15.12 1.88 -0.61
C HIS A 317 -14.71 2.66 -1.88
N GLU A 318 -13.74 3.57 -1.77
CA GLU A 318 -13.22 4.33 -2.91
C GLU A 318 -12.57 3.44 -3.97
N LEU A 319 -11.84 2.42 -3.56
CA LEU A 319 -11.15 1.54 -4.50
C LEU A 319 -12.05 0.56 -5.22
N MET A 320 -13.13 0.12 -4.61
CA MET A 320 -13.79 -1.12 -5.05
C MET A 320 -15.31 -1.11 -5.00
N GLY A 321 -15.94 -0.04 -4.56
CA GLY A 321 -17.39 0.00 -4.39
C GLY A 321 -17.89 -0.96 -3.30
N GLU A 322 -19.18 -1.33 -3.37
CA GLU A 322 -19.84 -2.12 -2.32
C GLU A 322 -19.44 -3.62 -2.30
N HIS A 323 -18.92 -4.16 -3.41
CA HIS A 323 -18.59 -5.59 -3.57
C HIS A 323 -17.08 -5.81 -3.67
N PHE A 324 -16.39 -5.80 -2.53
CA PHE A 324 -14.95 -5.91 -2.48
C PHE A 324 -14.42 -7.27 -2.00
N ASP A 325 -13.43 -7.82 -2.73
CA ASP A 325 -12.69 -9.02 -2.38
C ASP A 325 -11.17 -8.77 -2.35
N LEU A 326 -10.57 -8.83 -1.15
CA LEU A 326 -9.11 -8.72 -0.96
C LEU A 326 -8.35 -9.87 -1.62
N THR A 327 -8.96 -11.02 -1.79
CA THR A 327 -8.31 -12.15 -2.45
C THR A 327 -8.00 -11.84 -3.92
N THR A 328 -8.74 -10.93 -4.54
CA THR A 328 -8.45 -10.42 -5.88
C THR A 328 -7.13 -9.64 -5.91
N ILE A 329 -6.83 -8.88 -4.84
CA ILE A 329 -5.53 -8.20 -4.71
C ILE A 329 -4.41 -9.19 -4.40
N GLU A 330 -4.65 -10.16 -3.51
CA GLU A 330 -3.61 -11.11 -3.09
C GLU A 330 -3.31 -12.16 -4.14
N SER A 331 -4.31 -12.65 -4.87
CA SER A 331 -4.17 -13.74 -5.85
C SER A 331 -4.14 -13.28 -7.31
N GLY A 332 -4.51 -12.03 -7.60
CA GLY A 332 -4.63 -11.50 -8.96
C GLY A 332 -5.80 -12.11 -9.78
N LYS A 333 -6.64 -12.95 -9.15
CA LYS A 333 -7.79 -13.62 -9.80
C LYS A 333 -9.09 -13.04 -9.26
N LYS A 334 -10.05 -12.75 -10.16
CA LYS A 334 -11.41 -12.37 -9.75
C LYS A 334 -12.05 -13.52 -8.98
N GLY A 335 -12.73 -13.25 -7.86
CA GLY A 335 -13.43 -14.26 -7.06
C GLY A 335 -14.39 -15.11 -7.91
N LYS A 336 -15.09 -14.49 -8.87
CA LYS A 336 -15.96 -15.19 -9.81
C LYS A 336 -15.24 -16.23 -10.70
N VAL A 337 -13.99 -15.96 -11.11
CA VAL A 337 -13.17 -16.90 -11.90
C VAL A 337 -12.66 -18.03 -11.02
N ARG A 338 -12.24 -17.72 -9.80
CA ARG A 338 -11.81 -18.73 -8.82
C ARG A 338 -12.95 -19.65 -8.40
N ASN A 339 -14.15 -19.11 -8.23
CA ASN A 339 -15.35 -19.90 -7.97
C ASN A 339 -15.68 -20.81 -9.15
N GLN A 340 -15.61 -20.32 -10.38
CA GLN A 340 -15.81 -21.12 -11.58
C GLN A 340 -14.74 -22.21 -11.76
N GLU A 341 -13.47 -21.92 -11.46
CA GLU A 341 -12.40 -22.94 -11.42
C GLU A 341 -12.72 -24.04 -10.39
N LYS A 342 -13.19 -23.67 -9.20
CA LYS A 342 -13.56 -24.64 -8.15
C LYS A 342 -14.79 -25.45 -8.52
N GLN A 343 -15.83 -24.79 -9.03
CA GLN A 343 -17.02 -25.48 -9.52
C GLN A 343 -16.71 -26.49 -10.64
N LEU A 344 -15.79 -26.17 -11.55
CA LEU A 344 -15.36 -27.12 -12.59
C LEU A 344 -14.56 -28.28 -12.00
N ILE A 345 -13.69 -28.04 -11.01
CA ILE A 345 -12.99 -29.11 -10.30
C ILE A 345 -13.98 -30.01 -9.57
N ASP A 346 -14.97 -29.45 -8.88
CA ASP A 346 -16.01 -30.21 -8.17
C ASP A 346 -16.86 -31.04 -9.16
N ILE A 347 -17.25 -30.46 -10.31
CA ILE A 347 -17.97 -31.18 -11.36
C ILE A 347 -17.16 -32.39 -11.84
N VAL A 348 -15.88 -32.19 -12.17
CA VAL A 348 -15.00 -33.28 -12.61
C VAL A 348 -14.84 -34.33 -11.52
N SER A 349 -14.67 -33.92 -10.24
CA SER A 349 -14.56 -34.84 -9.09
C SER A 349 -15.80 -35.71 -8.94
N VAL A 350 -17.00 -35.12 -9.03
CA VAL A 350 -18.27 -35.85 -8.93
C VAL A 350 -18.41 -36.85 -10.07
N LEU A 351 -18.19 -36.43 -11.31
CA LEU A 351 -18.29 -37.29 -12.48
C LEU A 351 -17.23 -38.41 -12.52
N GLN A 352 -16.04 -38.19 -11.96
CA GLN A 352 -15.01 -39.20 -11.77
C GLN A 352 -15.44 -40.25 -10.73
N ASN A 353 -16.00 -39.81 -9.60
CA ASN A 353 -16.47 -40.71 -8.54
C ASN A 353 -17.66 -41.57 -8.99
N ASP A 354 -18.58 -41.02 -9.79
CA ASP A 354 -19.73 -41.74 -10.33
C ASP A 354 -19.36 -42.75 -11.39
N SER A 355 -18.34 -42.44 -12.22
CA SER A 355 -17.94 -43.29 -13.34
C SER A 355 -16.80 -44.27 -13.04
N GLY A 356 -16.06 -44.02 -11.94
CA GLY A 356 -14.84 -44.76 -11.59
C GLY A 356 -13.68 -44.61 -12.59
N THR A 357 -13.84 -43.73 -13.59
CA THR A 357 -12.88 -43.43 -14.66
C THR A 357 -12.78 -41.93 -14.91
N ALA A 358 -11.92 -41.49 -15.82
CA ALA A 358 -11.82 -40.06 -16.19
C ALA A 358 -13.19 -39.52 -16.67
N ALA A 359 -13.55 -38.29 -16.27
CA ALA A 359 -14.82 -37.66 -16.65
C ALA A 359 -14.82 -37.28 -18.13
N ASN A 360 -15.98 -37.45 -18.82
CA ASN A 360 -16.12 -37.03 -20.20
C ASN A 360 -16.24 -35.49 -20.29
N LEU A 361 -15.50 -34.87 -21.20
CA LEU A 361 -15.50 -33.42 -21.39
C LEU A 361 -16.90 -32.86 -21.70
N LEU A 362 -17.70 -33.57 -22.53
CA LEU A 362 -19.04 -33.15 -22.89
C LEU A 362 -19.98 -33.12 -21.67
N ASP A 363 -19.85 -34.09 -20.76
CA ASP A 363 -20.67 -34.16 -19.57
C ASP A 363 -20.27 -33.04 -18.59
N VAL A 364 -18.97 -32.76 -18.47
CA VAL A 364 -18.44 -31.64 -17.68
C VAL A 364 -18.94 -30.30 -18.20
N LEU A 365 -18.90 -30.07 -19.50
CA LEU A 365 -19.39 -28.84 -20.13
C LEU A 365 -20.91 -28.67 -19.98
N THR A 366 -21.67 -29.77 -20.10
CA THR A 366 -23.13 -29.74 -19.92
C THR A 366 -23.52 -29.40 -18.48
N GLU A 367 -22.81 -29.97 -17.51
CA GLU A 367 -23.05 -29.68 -16.10
C GLU A 367 -22.55 -28.26 -15.70
N ALA A 368 -21.49 -27.77 -16.38
CA ALA A 368 -21.03 -26.38 -16.22
C ALA A 368 -22.07 -25.37 -16.73
N GLU A 369 -22.71 -25.62 -17.84
CA GLU A 369 -23.83 -24.79 -18.38
C GLU A 369 -25.03 -24.77 -17.40
N ARG A 370 -25.37 -25.88 -16.77
CA ARG A 370 -26.42 -25.94 -15.72
C ARG A 370 -26.09 -25.09 -14.49
N ARG A 371 -24.82 -24.86 -14.25
CA ARG A 371 -24.31 -24.00 -13.16
C ARG A 371 -23.92 -22.58 -13.60
N ASP A 372 -24.53 -22.08 -14.67
CA ASP A 372 -24.34 -20.74 -15.24
C ASP A 372 -22.88 -20.42 -15.69
N ILE A 373 -22.11 -21.42 -16.08
CA ILE A 373 -20.80 -21.23 -16.70
C ILE A 373 -20.93 -21.45 -18.22
N PRO A 374 -20.79 -20.39 -19.05
CA PRO A 374 -20.84 -20.53 -20.49
C PRO A 374 -19.78 -21.51 -21.00
N ARG A 375 -20.14 -22.34 -22.00
CA ARG A 375 -19.29 -23.40 -22.53
C ARG A 375 -17.89 -22.93 -22.96
N SER A 376 -17.85 -21.85 -23.75
CA SER A 376 -16.55 -21.28 -24.17
C SER A 376 -15.64 -20.89 -23.01
N LYS A 377 -16.24 -20.41 -21.94
CA LYS A 377 -15.50 -20.00 -20.73
C LYS A 377 -15.08 -21.21 -19.89
N ALA A 378 -15.89 -22.24 -19.83
CA ALA A 378 -15.53 -23.49 -19.17
C ALA A 378 -14.35 -24.18 -19.89
N GLU A 379 -14.32 -24.18 -21.20
CA GLU A 379 -13.20 -24.70 -22.00
C GLU A 379 -11.90 -23.94 -21.73
N ASP A 380 -11.92 -22.59 -21.71
CA ASP A 380 -10.76 -21.74 -21.39
C ASP A 380 -10.21 -22.02 -19.98
N ILE A 381 -11.10 -22.22 -19.00
CA ILE A 381 -10.71 -22.53 -17.63
C ILE A 381 -10.13 -23.94 -17.51
N ILE A 382 -10.71 -24.93 -18.19
CA ILE A 382 -10.21 -26.31 -18.22
C ILE A 382 -8.81 -26.35 -18.84
N ASP A 383 -8.60 -25.67 -19.96
CA ASP A 383 -7.29 -25.60 -20.61
C ASP A 383 -6.23 -24.96 -19.73
N LYS A 384 -6.64 -23.97 -18.94
CA LYS A 384 -5.78 -23.34 -17.95
C LYS A 384 -5.45 -24.30 -16.81
N LEU A 385 -6.43 -25.00 -16.24
CA LEU A 385 -6.22 -25.96 -15.16
C LEU A 385 -5.35 -27.15 -15.62
N CYS A 386 -5.42 -27.54 -16.88
CA CYS A 386 -4.53 -28.53 -17.46
C CYS A 386 -3.08 -28.00 -17.59
N ARG A 387 -2.90 -26.74 -18.00
CA ARG A 387 -1.57 -26.09 -18.06
C ARG A 387 -0.95 -25.91 -16.66
N ASP A 388 -1.77 -25.63 -15.65
CA ASP A 388 -1.34 -25.45 -14.26
C ASP A 388 -1.08 -26.81 -13.56
N GLY A 389 -1.27 -27.95 -14.24
CA GLY A 389 -1.03 -29.30 -13.70
C GLY A 389 -2.05 -29.75 -12.65
N ARG A 390 -3.20 -29.07 -12.55
CA ARG A 390 -4.29 -29.40 -11.61
C ARG A 390 -5.32 -30.37 -12.20
N MET A 391 -5.36 -30.49 -13.53
CA MET A 391 -6.12 -31.45 -14.29
C MET A 391 -5.25 -32.05 -15.39
N MET A 392 -5.59 -33.26 -15.84
CA MET A 392 -4.95 -33.88 -16.99
C MET A 392 -5.97 -34.52 -17.93
N ARG A 393 -5.57 -34.77 -19.16
CA ARG A 393 -6.36 -35.46 -20.22
C ARG A 393 -5.76 -36.82 -20.50
N PRO A 394 -6.12 -37.87 -19.73
CA PRO A 394 -5.42 -39.16 -19.76
C PRO A 394 -5.61 -39.96 -21.06
N SER A 395 -6.71 -39.77 -21.76
CA SER A 395 -7.06 -40.54 -22.96
C SER A 395 -7.37 -39.67 -24.18
N GLY A 396 -6.71 -38.51 -24.32
CA GLY A 396 -6.92 -37.54 -25.37
C GLY A 396 -7.77 -36.34 -24.94
N TYR A 397 -8.29 -35.58 -25.95
CA TYR A 397 -8.98 -34.31 -25.69
C TYR A 397 -10.38 -34.46 -25.03
N ASP A 398 -10.95 -35.64 -25.04
CA ASP A 398 -12.34 -35.87 -24.62
C ASP A 398 -12.53 -36.33 -23.19
N THR A 399 -11.44 -36.51 -22.44
CA THR A 399 -11.50 -36.96 -21.05
C THR A 399 -10.69 -36.05 -20.12
N LEU A 400 -11.20 -35.85 -18.89
CA LEU A 400 -10.62 -35.01 -17.87
C LEU A 400 -10.44 -35.79 -16.57
N GLN A 401 -9.29 -35.58 -15.92
CA GLN A 401 -8.99 -36.15 -14.61
C GLN A 401 -8.30 -35.11 -13.72
N ILE A 402 -8.65 -35.11 -12.44
CA ILE A 402 -7.98 -34.30 -11.43
C ILE A 402 -6.67 -35.00 -11.06
N VAL A 403 -5.58 -34.23 -10.94
CA VAL A 403 -4.25 -34.74 -10.57
C VAL A 403 -4.09 -34.82 -9.07
#